data_6d323d6237184a6d6c0dc0a81b878d6b
#
_entry.id   6d323d6237184a6d6c0dc0a81b878d6b
#
_cell.length_a   1.000
_cell.length_b   1.000
_cell.length_c   1.000
_cell.angle_alpha   90.00
_cell.angle_beta   90.00
_cell.angle_gamma   90.00
#
_symmetry.space_group_name_H-M   'P 1'
#
loop_
_entity.id
_entity.type
_entity.pdbx_description
1 polymer ?
#
loop_
_entity_poly.entity_id
_entity_poly.type
_entity_poly.pdbx_seq_one_letter_code
_entity_poly.pdbx_strand_id
1 'polypeptide(L)'
;MAHYLLQVGYTPETWKALVHNPQDRSEAITGAVEKLGGKVERFWMAFGEYDVVGVVDMPDNVSAAAFAMAISAGGACKNIKTTPLMSTKEGIEAMRKAATCGYTPAKAKAAGR
;
A
#
# COMPACT_ATOMS: atom_id res chain seq x y z
N MET A 1 14.83 4.44 3.31
CA MET A 1 13.46 4.07 3.73
C MET A 1 12.84 3.12 2.72
N ALA A 2 11.93 2.29 3.17
CA ALA A 2 11.23 1.37 2.28
C ALA A 2 10.08 2.08 1.58
N HIS A 3 9.79 1.65 0.36
CA HIS A 3 8.70 2.19 -0.45
C HIS A 3 7.48 1.28 -0.37
N TYR A 4 6.31 1.89 -0.38
CA TYR A 4 5.04 1.17 -0.31
C TYR A 4 4.07 1.76 -1.32
N LEU A 5 3.37 0.89 -2.04
CA LEU A 5 2.24 1.29 -2.87
C LEU A 5 1.00 1.29 -1.99
N LEU A 6 0.33 2.42 -1.94
CA LEU A 6 -0.89 2.59 -1.16
C LEU A 6 -2.08 2.72 -2.11
N GLN A 7 -3.10 1.90 -1.90
CA GLN A 7 -4.32 1.94 -2.68
C GLN A 7 -5.50 1.96 -1.74
N VAL A 8 -6.38 2.94 -1.90
CA VAL A 8 -7.45 3.22 -0.94
C VAL A 8 -8.76 3.44 -1.67
N GLY A 9 -9.83 2.84 -1.15
CA GLY A 9 -11.18 3.07 -1.63
C GLY A 9 -12.01 3.80 -0.57
N TYR A 10 -12.79 4.80 -0.98
CA TYR A 10 -13.67 5.55 -0.10
C TYR A 10 -15.02 4.84 0.06
N THR A 11 -15.67 5.09 1.20
CA THR A 11 -17.05 4.67 1.40
C THR A 11 -17.98 5.56 0.58
N PRO A 12 -19.21 5.09 0.27
CA PRO A 12 -20.20 5.95 -0.39
C PRO A 12 -20.48 7.23 0.39
N GLU A 13 -20.50 7.17 1.71
CA GLU A 13 -20.72 8.34 2.57
C GLU A 13 -19.61 9.37 2.39
N THR A 14 -18.36 8.90 2.29
CA THR A 14 -17.21 9.78 2.04
C THR A 14 -17.32 10.44 0.68
N TRP A 15 -17.66 9.67 -0.35
CA TRP A 15 -17.87 10.22 -1.69
C TRP A 15 -18.97 11.27 -1.70
N LYS A 16 -20.07 11.00 -1.01
CA LYS A 16 -21.16 11.96 -0.91
C LYS A 16 -20.70 13.28 -0.31
N ALA A 17 -19.93 13.20 0.77
CA ALA A 17 -19.39 14.40 1.42
C ALA A 17 -18.43 15.15 0.50
N LEU A 18 -17.55 14.45 -0.20
CA LEU A 18 -16.55 15.07 -1.09
C LEU A 18 -17.19 15.68 -2.34
N VAL A 19 -18.25 15.08 -2.86
CA VAL A 19 -18.98 15.64 -4.00
C VAL A 19 -19.70 16.93 -3.60
N HIS A 20 -20.25 16.97 -2.40
CA HIS A 20 -20.91 18.18 -1.88
C HIS A 20 -19.92 19.28 -1.52
N ASN A 21 -18.74 18.92 -1.06
CA ASN A 21 -17.70 19.86 -0.66
C ASN A 21 -16.36 19.36 -1.18
N PRO A 22 -16.09 19.59 -2.47
CA PRO A 22 -14.82 19.11 -3.08
C PRO A 22 -13.61 19.69 -2.34
N GLN A 23 -12.67 18.83 -2.03
CA GLN A 23 -11.46 19.22 -1.32
C GLN A 23 -10.31 18.28 -1.67
N ASP A 24 -9.11 18.82 -1.59
CA ASP A 24 -7.89 18.06 -1.79
C ASP A 24 -7.49 17.44 -0.44
N ARG A 25 -7.47 16.11 -0.36
CA ARG A 25 -7.11 15.40 0.86
C ARG A 25 -5.61 15.09 0.96
N SER A 26 -4.83 15.48 -0.04
CA SER A 26 -3.40 15.14 -0.06
C SER A 26 -2.63 15.73 1.11
N GLU A 27 -2.99 16.92 1.58
CA GLU A 27 -2.32 17.55 2.72
C GLU A 27 -2.50 16.73 4.00
N ALA A 28 -3.71 16.22 4.24
CA ALA A 28 -3.99 15.40 5.43
C ALA A 28 -3.18 14.11 5.39
N ILE A 29 -3.06 13.51 4.23
CA ILE A 29 -2.29 12.27 4.04
C ILE A 29 -0.80 12.56 4.24
N THR A 30 -0.30 13.60 3.61
CA THR A 30 1.11 14.00 3.74
C THR A 30 1.46 14.26 5.20
N GLY A 31 0.62 15.01 5.91
CA GLY A 31 0.86 15.31 7.33
C GLY A 31 0.90 14.06 8.20
N ALA A 32 -0.01 13.12 7.97
CA ALA A 32 -0.03 11.88 8.75
C ALA A 32 1.20 11.01 8.47
N VAL A 33 1.57 10.88 7.20
CA VAL A 33 2.77 10.12 6.80
C VAL A 33 4.03 10.73 7.42
N GLU A 34 4.15 12.06 7.39
CA GLU A 34 5.31 12.74 7.95
C GLU A 34 5.40 12.58 9.46
N LYS A 35 4.27 12.60 10.15
CA LYS A 35 4.26 12.36 11.60
C LYS A 35 4.73 10.96 11.98
N LEU A 36 4.60 10.01 11.07
CA LEU A 36 5.10 8.66 11.26
C LEU A 36 6.54 8.48 10.76
N GLY A 37 7.20 9.57 10.41
CA GLY A 37 8.58 9.55 9.95
C GLY A 37 8.74 9.23 8.47
N GLY A 38 7.68 9.23 7.73
CA GLY A 38 7.69 8.90 6.31
C GLY A 38 7.62 10.11 5.40
N LYS A 39 7.48 9.83 4.12
CA LYS A 39 7.42 10.84 3.07
C LYS A 39 6.49 10.35 1.96
N VAL A 40 5.65 11.24 1.44
CA VAL A 40 4.83 10.94 0.27
C VAL A 40 5.64 11.24 -0.99
N GLU A 41 5.89 10.22 -1.81
CA GLU A 41 6.60 10.39 -3.08
C GLU A 41 5.67 10.91 -4.15
N ARG A 42 4.54 10.26 -4.35
CA ARG A 42 3.54 10.62 -5.36
C ARG A 42 2.16 10.23 -4.87
N PHE A 43 1.17 10.96 -5.36
CA PHE A 43 -0.21 10.74 -4.95
C PHE A 43 -1.15 11.09 -6.10
N TRP A 44 -2.09 10.20 -6.41
CA TRP A 44 -3.07 10.38 -7.48
C TRP A 44 -4.45 10.00 -7.01
N MET A 45 -5.45 10.65 -7.60
CA MET A 45 -6.81 10.15 -7.55
C MET A 45 -7.00 9.17 -8.70
N ALA A 46 -7.86 8.18 -8.49
CA ALA A 46 -8.18 7.18 -9.48
C ALA A 46 -9.69 6.96 -9.47
N PHE A 47 -10.18 6.24 -10.42
CA PHE A 47 -11.56 5.75 -10.41
C PHE A 47 -11.56 4.36 -11.01
N GLY A 48 -12.20 3.42 -10.29
CA GLY A 48 -12.15 2.00 -10.59
C GLY A 48 -12.27 1.24 -9.30
N GLU A 49 -11.45 0.24 -9.11
CA GLU A 49 -11.44 -0.53 -7.86
C GLU A 49 -11.00 0.31 -6.67
N TYR A 50 -10.02 1.18 -6.88
CA TYR A 50 -9.53 2.10 -5.86
C TYR A 50 -9.71 3.53 -6.30
N ASP A 51 -9.77 4.43 -5.34
CA ASP A 51 -10.07 5.85 -5.57
C ASP A 51 -8.86 6.75 -5.37
N VAL A 52 -7.88 6.28 -4.61
CA VAL A 52 -6.64 6.99 -4.34
C VAL A 52 -5.49 6.00 -4.43
N VAL A 53 -4.44 6.40 -5.11
CA VAL A 53 -3.24 5.58 -5.27
C VAL A 53 -2.02 6.46 -5.00
N GLY A 54 -1.09 5.96 -4.21
CA GLY A 54 0.11 6.72 -3.91
C GLY A 54 1.31 5.82 -3.63
N VAL A 55 2.48 6.44 -3.67
CA VAL A 55 3.72 5.81 -3.24
C VAL A 55 4.24 6.60 -2.05
N VAL A 56 4.47 5.91 -0.95
CA VAL A 56 4.98 6.51 0.28
C VAL A 56 6.25 5.79 0.71
N ASP A 57 7.15 6.54 1.32
CA ASP A 57 8.35 5.98 1.93
C ASP A 57 8.13 5.96 3.43
N MET A 58 8.42 4.84 4.05
CA MET A 58 8.27 4.68 5.49
C MET A 58 9.55 4.13 6.10
N PRO A 59 9.87 4.51 7.35
CA PRO A 59 11.09 4.02 7.98
C PRO A 59 11.09 2.51 8.21
N ASP A 60 9.91 1.93 8.42
CA ASP A 60 9.79 0.49 8.69
C ASP A 60 8.35 0.01 8.46
N ASN A 61 8.14 -1.29 8.55
CA ASN A 61 6.83 -1.91 8.39
C ASN A 61 5.85 -1.49 9.47
N VAL A 62 6.32 -1.26 10.68
CA VAL A 62 5.45 -0.85 11.80
C VAL A 62 4.82 0.50 11.50
N SER A 63 5.60 1.45 11.00
CA SER A 63 5.10 2.77 10.63
C SER A 63 4.14 2.71 9.45
N ALA A 64 4.44 1.88 8.46
CA ALA A 64 3.54 1.67 7.32
C ALA A 64 2.20 1.06 7.76
N ALA A 65 2.26 0.05 8.62
CA ALA A 65 1.06 -0.58 9.19
C ALA A 65 0.28 0.41 10.03
N ALA A 66 0.96 1.24 10.82
CA ALA A 66 0.31 2.26 11.64
C ALA A 66 -0.50 3.23 10.78
N PHE A 67 0.04 3.63 9.64
CA PHE A 67 -0.69 4.51 8.72
C PHE A 67 -1.95 3.82 8.17
N ALA A 68 -1.83 2.57 7.75
CA ALA A 68 -2.98 1.80 7.26
C ALA A 68 -4.06 1.66 8.34
N MET A 69 -3.65 1.38 9.58
CA MET A 69 -4.56 1.26 10.71
C MET A 69 -5.25 2.60 11.02
N ALA A 70 -4.52 3.70 10.93
CA ALA A 70 -5.07 5.03 11.17
C ALA A 70 -6.16 5.37 10.15
N ILE A 71 -5.91 5.08 8.88
CA ILE A 71 -6.90 5.29 7.82
C ILE A 71 -8.14 4.43 8.09
N SER A 72 -7.93 3.16 8.43
CA SER A 72 -9.04 2.24 8.72
C SER A 72 -9.86 2.73 9.91
N ALA A 73 -9.19 3.17 10.97
CA ALA A 73 -9.85 3.66 12.17
C ALA A 73 -10.67 4.92 11.93
N GLY A 74 -10.29 5.71 10.92
CA GLY A 74 -11.00 6.93 10.57
C GLY A 74 -12.37 6.70 9.97
N GLY A 75 -12.64 5.52 9.44
CA GLY A 75 -13.96 5.12 8.94
C GLY A 75 -14.36 5.68 7.57
N ALA A 76 -13.52 6.51 6.96
CA ALA A 76 -13.83 7.13 5.67
C ALA A 76 -13.51 6.22 4.47
N CYS A 77 -12.75 5.17 4.70
CA CYS A 77 -12.27 4.27 3.65
C CYS A 77 -12.80 2.86 3.87
N LYS A 78 -13.21 2.20 2.80
CA LYS A 78 -13.79 0.86 2.86
C LYS A 78 -12.78 -0.24 2.62
N ASN A 79 -11.73 0.06 1.87
CA ASN A 79 -10.66 -0.90 1.61
C ASN A 79 -9.34 -0.16 1.46
N ILE A 80 -8.29 -0.78 1.98
CA ILE A 80 -6.94 -0.23 1.97
C ILE A 80 -6.01 -1.37 1.62
N LYS A 81 -5.12 -1.12 0.67
CA LYS A 81 -4.12 -2.10 0.30
C LYS A 81 -2.75 -1.42 0.33
N THR A 82 -1.84 -1.96 1.13
CA THR A 82 -0.48 -1.47 1.25
C THR A 82 0.46 -2.56 0.76
N THR A 83 1.21 -2.29 -0.29
CA THR A 83 2.10 -3.27 -0.91
C THR A 83 3.54 -2.80 -0.76
N PRO A 84 4.38 -3.56 -0.04
CA PRO A 84 5.81 -3.24 0.03
C PRO A 84 6.43 -3.37 -1.35
N LEU A 85 7.29 -2.43 -1.69
CA LEU A 85 7.96 -2.38 -2.97
C LEU A 85 9.47 -2.58 -2.78
N MET A 86 10.08 -3.20 -3.76
CA MET A 86 11.53 -3.36 -3.80
C MET A 86 12.07 -2.78 -5.09
N SER A 87 13.29 -2.29 -5.07
CA SER A 87 13.98 -1.95 -6.30
C SER A 87 14.25 -3.23 -7.09
N THR A 88 14.50 -3.09 -8.39
CA THR A 88 14.85 -4.25 -9.21
C THR A 88 16.15 -4.89 -8.72
N LYS A 89 17.07 -4.09 -8.19
CA LYS A 89 18.32 -4.58 -7.60
C LYS A 89 18.05 -5.44 -6.37
N GLU A 90 17.18 -4.97 -5.47
CA GLU A 90 16.78 -5.74 -4.31
C GLU A 90 16.04 -7.01 -4.70
N GLY A 91 15.25 -6.95 -5.77
CA GLY A 91 14.56 -8.12 -6.30
C GLY A 91 15.54 -9.19 -6.77
N ILE A 92 16.61 -8.78 -7.44
CA ILE A 92 17.67 -9.72 -7.87
C ILE A 92 18.34 -10.36 -6.65
N GLU A 93 18.60 -9.57 -5.62
CA GLU A 93 19.19 -10.08 -4.40
C GLU A 93 18.28 -11.11 -3.72
N ALA A 94 16.99 -10.82 -3.70
CA ALA A 94 15.99 -11.76 -3.18
C ALA A 94 15.99 -13.07 -3.98
N MET A 95 16.11 -12.99 -5.30
CA MET A 95 16.20 -14.16 -6.15
C MET A 95 17.42 -15.01 -5.82
N ARG A 96 18.56 -14.37 -5.58
CA ARG A 96 19.79 -15.09 -5.19
C ARG A 96 19.61 -15.81 -3.86
N LYS A 97 19.00 -15.16 -2.88
CA LYS A 97 18.72 -15.77 -1.58
C LYS A 97 17.72 -16.92 -1.72
N ALA A 98 16.70 -16.74 -2.54
CA ALA A 98 15.70 -17.78 -2.78
C ALA A 98 16.36 -19.08 -3.31
N ALA A 99 17.36 -18.94 -4.17
CA ALA A 99 18.07 -20.09 -4.73
C ALA A 99 18.81 -20.92 -3.67
N THR A 100 19.07 -20.34 -2.50
CA THR A 100 19.85 -21.00 -1.45
C THR A 100 18.98 -21.54 -0.30
N CYS A 101 17.68 -21.31 -0.32
CA CYS A 101 16.83 -21.67 0.84
C CYS A 101 16.40 -23.14 0.85
N GLY A 102 16.64 -23.88 -0.22
CA GLY A 102 16.35 -25.32 -0.26
C GLY A 102 14.89 -25.69 -0.39
N TYR A 103 14.02 -24.71 -0.68
CA TYR A 103 12.61 -25.03 -0.87
C TYR A 103 12.39 -25.88 -2.11
N THR A 104 11.65 -26.97 -1.97
CA THR A 104 11.23 -27.83 -3.07
C THR A 104 9.72 -27.81 -3.13
N PRO A 105 9.13 -27.43 -4.27
CA PRO A 105 7.68 -27.39 -4.36
C PRO A 105 7.09 -28.80 -4.27
N ALA A 106 5.85 -28.89 -3.81
CA ALA A 106 5.12 -30.16 -3.86
C ALA A 106 4.99 -30.55 -5.32
N LYS A 107 5.36 -31.79 -5.64
CA LYS A 107 5.22 -32.29 -7.00
C LYS A 107 3.76 -32.53 -7.29
N ALA A 108 3.30 -32.05 -8.44
CA ALA A 108 2.01 -32.47 -8.94
C ALA A 108 2.06 -33.97 -9.15
N LYS A 109 0.95 -34.67 -8.89
CA LYS A 109 0.84 -36.08 -9.24
C LYS A 109 1.03 -36.19 -10.75
N ALA A 110 1.77 -37.20 -11.17
CA ALA A 110 1.91 -37.44 -12.60
C ALA A 110 0.52 -37.61 -13.21
N ALA A 111 0.43 -37.29 -14.51
CA ALA A 111 -0.85 -37.44 -15.21
C ALA A 111 -1.41 -38.83 -15.00
N GLY A 112 -2.67 -38.91 -14.59
CA GLY A 112 -3.33 -40.17 -14.36
C GLY A 112 -3.13 -40.77 -12.96
N ARG A 113 -2.58 -40.02 -12.03
CA ARG A 113 -2.45 -40.51 -10.66
C ARG A 113 -2.80 -39.46 -9.64
#